data_7f3db297cf729df8848266d9765e45bd
#
_entry.id   7f3db297cf729df8848266d9765e45bd
#
_cell.length_a   1.000
_cell.length_b   1.000
_cell.length_c   1.000
_cell.angle_alpha   90.00
_cell.angle_beta   90.00
_cell.angle_gamma   90.00
#
_symmetry.space_group_name_H-M   'P 1'
#
loop_
_entity.id
_entity.type
_entity.pdbx_description
1 polymer ?
#
loop_
_entity_poly.entity_id
_entity_poly.type
_entity_poly.pdbx_seq_one_letter_code
_entity_poly.pdbx_strand_id
1 'polypeptide(L)'
;GTRTPLTIGIFGDWGRGKTSLMRMVQRRLEDKETADPKFPVRTVWFNAWLYSRERALWRALISRVIDGARGFPTLDQEAQERLTHLESRIYGAAAPEGGHLVLPPGALAGLEGASLPPLMGLELLRRQAQRAGDRAKDAAQKLDTLIADVEQSEARTRRDQIAALDDFRRQFEKLSKDCIVDRGRLVVFVDDLDRCLPDRAVEVLEAVKLFLDVPGCVFLLGIAREVIEEGIKVRYQDYETTLDGAQYLEKIIQIPFSLPPIAPEAVQAYVQEVTGAGLPDPRCETVFAVGLDPNPRRIKRTLNIFLLLWRLAQNRDDLRDAIKAVRLAKIVIIQQYHPRLFDLLAEGAHYLIDLERRFREMEEQRLEGTGREAGMAREDEGEPDVSAGPLQAFLGRGLLRALLTCTGPEEPDANFADLAPAGVREYVYLTRSTVEEPAATEEEPAPRRAFEPQMVRVPAGTFLM
;
A
#
# COMPACT_ATOMS: atom_id res chain seq x y z
N GLY A 1 -30.47 -12.33 11.97
CA GLY A 1 -29.42 -11.38 12.32
C GLY A 1 -28.12 -12.09 12.63
N THR A 2 -27.03 -11.54 12.14
CA THR A 2 -25.68 -12.09 12.39
C THR A 2 -25.35 -11.97 13.88
N ARG A 3 -24.85 -13.05 14.48
CA ARG A 3 -24.38 -12.99 15.89
C ARG A 3 -23.08 -12.19 15.95
N THR A 4 -22.98 -11.31 16.93
CA THR A 4 -21.74 -10.56 17.25
C THR A 4 -21.09 -11.16 18.48
N PRO A 5 -19.78 -11.01 18.68
CA PRO A 5 -18.85 -10.23 17.86
C PRO A 5 -18.56 -10.84 16.48
N LEU A 6 -18.12 -9.99 15.53
CA LEU A 6 -17.82 -10.43 14.17
C LEU A 6 -16.62 -9.67 13.60
N THR A 7 -15.66 -10.38 13.04
CA THR A 7 -14.52 -9.80 12.33
C THR A 7 -14.48 -10.28 10.90
N ILE A 8 -14.55 -9.33 9.96
CA ILE A 8 -14.54 -9.57 8.53
C ILE A 8 -13.21 -9.05 7.97
N GLY A 9 -12.43 -9.91 7.35
CA GLY A 9 -11.23 -9.52 6.61
C GLY A 9 -11.55 -9.29 5.14
N ILE A 10 -11.31 -8.08 4.65
CA ILE A 10 -11.44 -7.74 3.22
C ILE A 10 -10.06 -7.83 2.60
N PHE A 11 -9.85 -8.93 1.86
CA PHE A 11 -8.58 -9.26 1.23
C PHE A 11 -8.49 -8.76 -0.21
N GLY A 12 -7.35 -8.29 -0.59
CA GLY A 12 -7.03 -7.89 -1.95
C GLY A 12 -5.71 -7.13 -1.99
N ASP A 13 -5.07 -7.15 -3.14
CA ASP A 13 -3.82 -6.46 -3.37
C ASP A 13 -3.97 -4.94 -3.24
N TRP A 14 -2.85 -4.25 -3.22
CA TRP A 14 -2.83 -2.81 -3.16
C TRP A 14 -3.48 -2.18 -4.40
N GLY A 15 -4.44 -1.26 -4.17
CA GLY A 15 -5.17 -0.56 -5.24
C GLY A 15 -6.38 -1.29 -5.81
N ARG A 16 -6.70 -2.51 -5.35
CA ARG A 16 -7.86 -3.31 -5.81
C ARG A 16 -9.23 -2.83 -5.31
N GLY A 17 -9.29 -1.80 -4.48
CA GLY A 17 -10.56 -1.20 -4.06
C GLY A 17 -11.06 -1.62 -2.68
N LYS A 18 -10.22 -2.20 -1.78
CA LYS A 18 -10.58 -2.51 -0.39
C LYS A 18 -11.26 -1.33 0.32
N THR A 19 -10.56 -0.20 0.35
CA THR A 19 -11.08 1.07 0.93
C THR A 19 -12.40 1.50 0.29
N SER A 20 -12.53 1.37 -1.04
CA SER A 20 -13.76 1.75 -1.76
C SER A 20 -14.93 0.89 -1.33
N LEU A 21 -14.76 -0.44 -1.26
CA LEU A 21 -15.80 -1.34 -0.76
C LEU A 21 -16.18 -1.00 0.69
N MET A 22 -15.20 -0.82 1.56
CA MET A 22 -15.43 -0.46 2.96
C MET A 22 -16.20 0.87 3.09
N ARG A 23 -15.88 1.87 2.27
CA ARG A 23 -16.61 3.14 2.22
C ARG A 23 -18.02 2.99 1.69
N MET A 24 -18.25 2.14 0.70
CA MET A 24 -19.61 1.83 0.23
C MET A 24 -20.45 1.18 1.33
N VAL A 25 -19.87 0.21 2.05
CA VAL A 25 -20.52 -0.44 3.20
C VAL A 25 -20.83 0.60 4.29
N GLN A 26 -19.86 1.45 4.63
CA GLN A 26 -20.05 2.52 5.62
C GLN A 26 -21.22 3.43 5.23
N ARG A 27 -21.22 3.96 4.01
CA ARG A 27 -22.31 4.84 3.51
C ARG A 27 -23.68 4.15 3.59
N ARG A 28 -23.74 2.85 3.23
CA ARG A 28 -24.98 2.09 3.30
C ARG A 28 -25.48 1.90 4.73
N LEU A 29 -24.58 1.75 5.70
CA LEU A 29 -24.92 1.63 7.11
C LEU A 29 -25.35 2.98 7.74
N GLU A 30 -24.83 4.09 7.22
CA GLU A 30 -25.13 5.45 7.69
C GLU A 30 -26.33 6.08 6.98
N ASP A 31 -26.82 5.45 5.91
CA ASP A 31 -27.95 5.94 5.12
C ASP A 31 -29.24 5.90 5.95
N LYS A 32 -29.81 7.08 6.17
CA LYS A 32 -31.02 7.27 6.99
C LYS A 32 -32.26 6.62 6.40
N GLU A 33 -32.31 6.42 5.08
CA GLU A 33 -33.46 5.79 4.41
C GLU A 33 -33.49 4.27 4.65
N THR A 34 -32.31 3.66 4.87
CA THR A 34 -32.16 2.22 5.09
C THR A 34 -31.88 1.85 6.54
N ALA A 35 -31.57 2.83 7.38
CA ALA A 35 -31.26 2.63 8.79
C ALA A 35 -32.55 2.30 9.57
N ASP A 36 -32.53 1.24 10.37
CA ASP A 36 -33.58 0.95 11.34
C ASP A 36 -33.44 1.89 12.55
N PRO A 37 -34.39 2.82 12.79
CA PRO A 37 -34.29 3.74 13.93
C PRO A 37 -34.29 3.01 15.29
N LYS A 38 -34.85 1.80 15.33
CA LYS A 38 -34.90 0.97 16.56
C LYS A 38 -33.59 0.22 16.80
N PHE A 39 -32.72 0.17 15.77
CA PHE A 39 -31.47 -0.57 15.84
C PHE A 39 -30.32 0.24 15.23
N PRO A 40 -29.87 1.33 15.89
CA PRO A 40 -28.87 2.23 15.36
C PRO A 40 -27.53 1.53 15.14
N VAL A 41 -26.93 1.80 14.00
CA VAL A 41 -25.56 1.40 13.69
C VAL A 41 -24.66 2.64 13.83
N ARG A 42 -23.60 2.50 14.61
CA ARG A 42 -22.55 3.52 14.70
C ARG A 42 -21.32 3.02 13.97
N THR A 43 -20.77 3.85 13.13
CA THR A 43 -19.57 3.52 12.37
C THR A 43 -18.36 4.29 12.88
N VAL A 44 -17.22 3.63 12.92
CA VAL A 44 -15.92 4.19 13.26
C VAL A 44 -14.96 3.90 12.14
N TRP A 45 -14.24 4.91 11.66
CA TRP A 45 -13.18 4.72 10.70
C TRP A 45 -11.82 4.94 11.35
N PHE A 46 -10.99 3.91 11.29
CA PHE A 46 -9.62 3.95 11.78
C PHE A 46 -8.66 3.73 10.60
N ASN A 47 -7.88 4.74 10.28
CA ASN A 47 -6.80 4.62 9.31
C ASN A 47 -5.50 4.37 10.06
N ALA A 48 -5.00 3.13 10.01
CA ALA A 48 -3.83 2.72 10.76
C ALA A 48 -2.55 3.51 10.37
N TRP A 49 -2.44 3.86 9.10
CA TRP A 49 -1.27 4.60 8.60
C TRP A 49 -1.16 6.02 9.17
N LEU A 50 -2.26 6.71 9.41
CA LEU A 50 -2.26 8.05 10.03
C LEU A 50 -1.66 8.03 11.44
N TYR A 51 -1.87 6.94 12.16
CA TYR A 51 -1.40 6.75 13.53
C TYR A 51 -0.11 5.94 13.61
N SER A 52 0.52 5.57 12.48
CA SER A 52 1.71 4.69 12.45
C SER A 52 2.93 5.27 13.17
N ARG A 53 2.96 6.58 13.42
CA ARG A 53 4.01 7.25 14.20
C ARG A 53 3.75 7.24 15.73
N GLU A 54 2.54 6.91 16.14
CA GLU A 54 2.21 6.77 17.54
C GLU A 54 2.97 5.57 18.14
N ARG A 55 3.49 5.74 19.37
CA ARG A 55 4.26 4.68 20.04
C ARG A 55 3.42 3.44 20.33
N ALA A 56 2.12 3.61 20.57
CA ALA A 56 1.16 2.55 20.83
C ALA A 56 -0.07 2.71 19.94
N LEU A 57 0.00 2.13 18.75
CA LEU A 57 -1.06 2.21 17.73
C LEU A 57 -2.39 1.62 18.23
N TRP A 58 -2.32 0.60 19.08
CA TRP A 58 -3.49 0.00 19.73
C TRP A 58 -4.28 0.99 20.61
N ARG A 59 -3.63 1.97 21.25
CA ARG A 59 -4.32 3.00 22.05
C ARG A 59 -5.17 3.91 21.17
N ALA A 60 -4.64 4.32 20.03
CA ALA A 60 -5.38 5.12 19.07
C ALA A 60 -6.63 4.36 18.57
N LEU A 61 -6.52 3.06 18.28
CA LEU A 61 -7.66 2.24 17.91
C LEU A 61 -8.71 2.19 19.05
N ILE A 62 -8.28 1.90 20.28
CA ILE A 62 -9.20 1.82 21.44
C ILE A 62 -9.89 3.16 21.66
N SER A 63 -9.17 4.28 21.62
CA SER A 63 -9.77 5.62 21.77
C SER A 63 -10.84 5.87 20.72
N ARG A 64 -10.57 5.52 19.46
CA ARG A 64 -11.57 5.66 18.37
C ARG A 64 -12.80 4.76 18.56
N VAL A 65 -12.61 3.56 19.11
CA VAL A 65 -13.72 2.65 19.47
C VAL A 65 -14.57 3.25 20.59
N ILE A 66 -13.94 3.83 21.63
CA ILE A 66 -14.61 4.53 22.73
C ILE A 66 -15.41 5.73 22.19
N ASP A 67 -14.82 6.55 21.32
CA ASP A 67 -15.50 7.69 20.70
C ASP A 67 -16.74 7.25 19.91
N GLY A 68 -16.62 6.16 19.16
CA GLY A 68 -17.75 5.57 18.47
C GLY A 68 -18.86 5.10 19.40
N ALA A 69 -18.47 4.47 20.52
CA ALA A 69 -19.41 4.01 21.53
C ALA A 69 -20.15 5.20 22.20
N ARG A 70 -19.48 6.32 22.50
CA ARG A 70 -20.11 7.54 23.03
C ARG A 70 -21.24 8.08 22.18
N GLY A 71 -21.22 7.83 20.88
CA GLY A 71 -22.25 8.26 19.95
C GLY A 71 -23.59 7.51 20.05
N PHE A 72 -23.72 6.46 20.87
CA PHE A 72 -24.99 5.74 21.00
C PHE A 72 -26.02 6.57 21.82
N PRO A 73 -27.25 6.71 21.32
CA PRO A 73 -28.30 7.47 22.02
C PRO A 73 -28.79 6.77 23.31
N THR A 74 -28.41 5.52 23.49
CA THR A 74 -28.81 4.69 24.63
C THR A 74 -27.85 4.79 25.82
N LEU A 75 -26.73 5.53 25.68
CA LEU A 75 -25.82 5.77 26.78
C LEU A 75 -26.36 6.89 27.68
N ASP A 76 -26.58 6.55 28.96
CA ASP A 76 -26.81 7.52 29.97
C ASP A 76 -25.53 8.22 30.44
N GLN A 77 -25.65 9.17 31.35
CA GLN A 77 -24.51 9.93 31.87
C GLN A 77 -23.52 9.03 32.58
N GLU A 78 -23.99 8.04 33.34
CA GLU A 78 -23.12 7.09 34.06
C GLU A 78 -22.28 6.26 33.10
N ALA A 79 -22.86 5.77 31.98
CA ALA A 79 -22.12 5.03 30.96
C ALA A 79 -21.07 5.91 30.27
N GLN A 80 -21.37 7.19 30.02
CA GLN A 80 -20.41 8.15 29.46
C GLN A 80 -19.24 8.42 30.42
N GLU A 81 -19.51 8.56 31.72
CA GLU A 81 -18.47 8.73 32.73
C GLU A 81 -17.58 7.48 32.82
N ARG A 82 -18.17 6.28 32.75
CA ARG A 82 -17.41 5.03 32.64
C ARG A 82 -16.49 4.97 31.44
N LEU A 83 -16.95 5.37 30.26
CA LEU A 83 -16.11 5.44 29.06
C LEU A 83 -14.94 6.41 29.24
N THR A 84 -15.18 7.57 29.84
CA THR A 84 -14.15 8.57 30.10
C THR A 84 -13.10 8.03 31.12
N HIS A 85 -13.55 7.32 32.13
CA HIS A 85 -12.66 6.67 33.08
C HIS A 85 -11.82 5.55 32.43
N LEU A 86 -12.44 4.75 31.56
CA LEU A 86 -11.72 3.71 30.78
C LEU A 86 -10.63 4.32 29.89
N GLU A 87 -10.95 5.39 29.19
CA GLU A 87 -10.00 6.09 28.33
C GLU A 87 -8.83 6.66 29.15
N SER A 88 -9.11 7.33 30.29
CA SER A 88 -8.07 7.91 31.12
C SER A 88 -7.11 6.85 31.69
N ARG A 89 -7.61 5.64 31.98
CA ARG A 89 -6.76 4.52 32.46
C ARG A 89 -5.85 3.97 31.38
N ILE A 90 -6.33 3.90 30.14
CA ILE A 90 -5.50 3.45 29.00
C ILE A 90 -4.37 4.44 28.71
N TYR A 91 -4.65 5.74 28.82
CA TYR A 91 -3.62 6.78 28.67
C TYR A 91 -2.77 6.93 29.92
N GLY A 92 -3.34 6.78 31.12
CA GLY A 92 -2.62 6.84 32.41
C GLY A 92 -1.66 5.67 32.64
N ALA A 93 -1.96 4.50 32.09
CA ALA A 93 -1.04 3.35 32.04
C ALA A 93 0.07 3.51 30.97
N ALA A 94 0.23 4.72 30.41
CA ALA A 94 1.35 5.03 29.57
C ALA A 94 2.64 4.83 30.37
N ALA A 95 3.55 3.99 29.87
CA ALA A 95 4.89 3.94 30.38
C ALA A 95 5.45 5.38 30.41
N PRO A 96 6.11 5.79 31.49
CA PRO A 96 6.93 6.99 31.44
C PRO A 96 7.78 6.88 30.20
N GLU A 97 7.94 7.99 29.48
CA GLU A 97 8.73 8.01 28.25
C GLU A 97 10.05 7.31 28.56
N GLY A 98 10.26 6.11 28.02
CA GLY A 98 11.49 5.37 28.19
C GLY A 98 12.59 6.28 27.67
N GLY A 99 13.30 6.95 28.58
CA GLY A 99 14.33 7.90 28.25
C GLY A 99 15.31 7.22 27.31
N HIS A 100 15.65 7.84 26.20
CA HIS A 100 16.77 7.37 25.41
C HIS A 100 18.05 7.69 26.18
N LEU A 101 18.90 6.67 26.39
CA LEU A 101 20.23 6.89 26.92
C LEU A 101 21.11 7.40 25.77
N VAL A 102 21.51 8.66 25.86
CA VAL A 102 22.49 9.23 24.91
C VAL A 102 23.87 8.87 25.44
N LEU A 103 24.62 8.11 24.66
CA LEU A 103 25.99 7.73 25.02
C LEU A 103 26.91 8.97 24.98
N PRO A 104 27.65 9.28 26.08
CA PRO A 104 28.57 10.40 26.10
C PRO A 104 29.75 10.19 25.12
N PRO A 105 30.41 11.28 24.68
CA PRO A 105 31.60 11.18 23.86
C PRO A 105 32.66 10.29 24.54
N GLY A 106 33.24 9.34 23.81
CA GLY A 106 34.22 8.39 24.30
C GLY A 106 33.66 7.17 25.03
N ALA A 107 32.35 7.03 25.21
CA ALA A 107 31.74 5.86 25.86
C ALA A 107 31.92 4.58 25.05
N LEU A 108 31.76 4.65 23.71
CA LEU A 108 31.91 3.52 22.79
C LEU A 108 32.36 4.06 21.43
N ALA A 109 33.50 3.60 20.92
CA ALA A 109 34.02 4.00 19.62
C ALA A 109 33.00 3.65 18.52
N GLY A 110 32.58 4.66 17.76
CA GLY A 110 31.61 4.52 16.66
C GLY A 110 30.13 4.61 17.03
N LEU A 111 29.80 4.78 18.34
CA LEU A 111 28.42 4.94 18.82
C LEU A 111 28.24 6.24 19.63
N GLU A 112 29.16 7.16 19.50
CA GLU A 112 29.13 8.46 20.20
C GLU A 112 27.92 9.26 19.76
N GLY A 113 27.11 9.74 20.73
CA GLY A 113 25.88 10.47 20.44
C GLY A 113 24.70 9.60 20.00
N ALA A 114 24.86 8.27 19.91
CA ALA A 114 23.75 7.37 19.60
C ALA A 114 22.69 7.41 20.71
N SER A 115 21.45 7.55 20.30
CA SER A 115 20.27 7.48 21.16
C SER A 115 19.77 6.06 21.21
N LEU A 116 20.01 5.35 22.30
CA LEU A 116 19.70 3.92 22.47
C LEU A 116 18.60 3.70 23.52
N PRO A 117 17.81 2.61 23.41
CA PRO A 117 16.96 2.17 24.51
C PRO A 117 17.78 2.00 25.80
N PRO A 118 17.26 2.37 26.99
CA PRO A 118 18.02 2.41 28.22
C PRO A 118 18.74 1.10 28.54
N LEU A 119 18.05 -0.03 28.44
CA LEU A 119 18.64 -1.35 28.66
C LEU A 119 19.78 -1.64 27.69
N MET A 120 19.60 -1.37 26.40
CA MET A 120 20.64 -1.63 25.40
C MET A 120 21.88 -0.77 25.62
N GLY A 121 21.68 0.50 25.95
CA GLY A 121 22.77 1.43 26.27
C GLY A 121 23.53 1.00 27.53
N LEU A 122 22.81 0.64 28.61
CA LEU A 122 23.39 0.18 29.86
C LEU A 122 24.14 -1.17 29.68
N GLU A 123 23.59 -2.10 28.92
CA GLU A 123 24.22 -3.37 28.56
C GLU A 123 25.56 -3.17 27.81
N LEU A 124 25.57 -2.27 26.85
CA LEU A 124 26.79 -1.93 26.11
C LEU A 124 27.86 -1.34 27.01
N LEU A 125 27.50 -0.41 27.90
CA LEU A 125 28.39 0.18 28.88
C LEU A 125 28.90 -0.87 29.88
N ARG A 126 28.04 -1.81 30.32
CA ARG A 126 28.40 -2.92 31.18
C ARG A 126 29.47 -3.80 30.53
N ARG A 127 29.26 -4.21 29.28
CA ARG A 127 30.24 -5.03 28.53
C ARG A 127 31.58 -4.33 28.36
N GLN A 128 31.58 -3.01 28.19
CA GLN A 128 32.80 -2.22 28.14
C GLN A 128 33.52 -2.17 29.49
N ALA A 129 32.78 -1.92 30.57
CA ALA A 129 33.33 -1.93 31.93
C ALA A 129 33.94 -3.28 32.31
N GLN A 130 33.31 -4.38 31.94
CA GLN A 130 33.83 -5.75 32.15
C GLN A 130 35.15 -6.00 31.39
N ARG A 131 35.28 -5.45 30.15
CA ARG A 131 36.52 -5.53 29.36
C ARG A 131 37.69 -4.72 29.94
N ALA A 132 37.38 -3.65 30.67
CA ALA A 132 38.39 -2.79 31.30
C ALA A 132 39.01 -3.41 32.58
N GLY A 133 38.53 -4.58 33.03
CA GLY A 133 39.09 -5.34 34.14
C GLY A 133 38.91 -4.71 35.50
N ASP A 134 39.87 -4.98 36.42
CA ASP A 134 39.76 -4.57 37.85
C ASP A 134 39.56 -3.06 38.10
N ARG A 135 40.00 -2.20 37.16
CA ARG A 135 39.88 -0.74 37.28
C ARG A 135 38.41 -0.24 37.12
N ALA A 136 37.53 -1.07 36.60
CA ALA A 136 36.15 -0.71 36.32
C ALA A 136 35.12 -1.62 37.06
N LYS A 137 35.54 -2.43 38.02
CA LYS A 137 34.65 -3.35 38.79
C LYS A 137 33.49 -2.61 39.48
N ASP A 138 33.77 -1.48 40.14
CA ASP A 138 32.75 -0.67 40.77
C ASP A 138 31.76 -0.08 39.77
N ALA A 139 32.22 0.30 38.59
CA ALA A 139 31.35 0.81 37.52
C ALA A 139 30.46 -0.31 36.96
N ALA A 140 31.03 -1.50 36.76
CA ALA A 140 30.28 -2.67 36.28
C ALA A 140 29.16 -3.05 37.28
N GLN A 141 29.46 -3.05 38.60
CA GLN A 141 28.50 -3.39 39.63
C GLN A 141 27.37 -2.35 39.74
N LYS A 142 27.68 -1.05 39.59
CA LYS A 142 26.66 0.01 39.52
C LYS A 142 25.77 -0.13 38.31
N LEU A 143 26.36 -0.50 37.16
CA LEU A 143 25.59 -0.76 35.91
C LEU A 143 24.68 -1.97 36.07
N ASP A 144 25.11 -3.06 36.72
CA ASP A 144 24.28 -4.21 37.02
C ASP A 144 23.05 -3.83 37.87
N THR A 145 23.25 -2.97 38.88
CA THR A 145 22.14 -2.46 39.72
C THR A 145 21.17 -1.60 38.88
N LEU A 146 21.69 -0.70 38.05
CA LEU A 146 20.86 0.14 37.18
C LEU A 146 20.08 -0.68 36.14
N ILE A 147 20.70 -1.70 35.58
CA ILE A 147 20.03 -2.63 34.62
C ILE A 147 18.88 -3.34 35.34
N ALA A 148 19.13 -3.89 36.54
CA ALA A 148 18.09 -4.56 37.34
C ALA A 148 16.93 -3.61 37.73
N ASP A 149 17.21 -2.36 38.06
CA ASP A 149 16.19 -1.37 38.37
C ASP A 149 15.34 -1.01 37.13
N VAL A 150 15.98 -0.85 35.97
CA VAL A 150 15.28 -0.58 34.72
C VAL A 150 14.43 -1.78 34.29
N GLU A 151 14.97 -3.02 34.35
CA GLU A 151 14.23 -4.26 34.08
C GLU A 151 13.01 -4.41 34.98
N GLN A 152 13.17 -4.13 36.29
CA GLN A 152 12.08 -4.19 37.22
C GLN A 152 11.01 -3.12 36.97
N SER A 153 11.42 -1.91 36.59
CA SER A 153 10.54 -0.83 36.19
C SER A 153 9.76 -1.17 34.92
N GLU A 154 10.44 -1.70 33.92
CA GLU A 154 9.77 -2.16 32.68
C GLU A 154 8.80 -3.32 32.94
N ALA A 155 9.18 -4.27 33.79
CA ALA A 155 8.31 -5.39 34.16
C ALA A 155 7.05 -4.93 34.92
N ARG A 156 7.18 -3.95 35.81
CA ARG A 156 6.04 -3.33 36.51
C ARG A 156 5.13 -2.62 35.50
N THR A 157 5.70 -1.80 34.63
CA THR A 157 4.96 -1.09 33.59
C THR A 157 4.20 -2.04 32.66
N ARG A 158 4.81 -3.16 32.25
CA ARG A 158 4.13 -4.19 31.43
C ARG A 158 2.96 -4.84 32.19
N ARG A 159 3.14 -5.15 33.48
CA ARG A 159 2.05 -5.71 34.31
C ARG A 159 0.89 -4.74 34.46
N ASP A 160 1.17 -3.46 34.67
CA ASP A 160 0.16 -2.41 34.77
C ASP A 160 -0.58 -2.21 33.45
N GLN A 161 0.13 -2.29 32.32
CA GLN A 161 -0.49 -2.25 30.99
C GLN A 161 -1.40 -3.45 30.74
N ILE A 162 -0.96 -4.67 31.06
CA ILE A 162 -1.78 -5.89 30.91
C ILE A 162 -3.02 -5.79 31.81
N ALA A 163 -2.86 -5.38 33.04
CA ALA A 163 -3.98 -5.21 33.96
C ALA A 163 -4.98 -4.15 33.46
N ALA A 164 -4.48 -3.05 32.91
CA ALA A 164 -5.33 -2.01 32.36
C ALA A 164 -6.10 -2.49 31.10
N LEU A 165 -5.49 -3.31 30.25
CA LEU A 165 -6.15 -3.90 29.09
C LEU A 165 -7.21 -4.93 29.45
N ASP A 166 -6.92 -5.81 30.43
CA ASP A 166 -7.89 -6.79 30.93
C ASP A 166 -9.09 -6.12 31.61
N ASP A 167 -8.85 -5.06 32.35
CA ASP A 167 -9.90 -4.29 32.98
C ASP A 167 -10.73 -3.53 31.95
N PHE A 168 -10.07 -2.90 30.97
CA PHE A 168 -10.74 -2.27 29.83
C PHE A 168 -11.69 -3.26 29.13
N ARG A 169 -11.18 -4.45 28.76
CA ARG A 169 -11.97 -5.48 28.07
C ARG A 169 -13.23 -5.82 28.86
N ARG A 170 -13.09 -6.12 30.19
CA ARG A 170 -14.22 -6.50 31.04
C ARG A 170 -15.25 -5.39 31.17
N GLN A 171 -14.80 -4.16 31.40
CA GLN A 171 -15.70 -3.03 31.61
C GLN A 171 -16.39 -2.63 30.28
N PHE A 172 -15.66 -2.64 29.16
CA PHE A 172 -16.21 -2.35 27.85
C PHE A 172 -17.20 -3.44 27.41
N GLU A 173 -16.92 -4.71 27.68
CA GLU A 173 -17.84 -5.82 27.44
C GLU A 173 -19.16 -5.63 28.22
N LYS A 174 -19.08 -5.28 29.51
CA LYS A 174 -20.24 -4.99 30.34
C LYS A 174 -21.06 -3.83 29.78
N LEU A 175 -20.42 -2.71 29.46
CA LEU A 175 -21.06 -1.55 28.84
C LEU A 175 -21.72 -1.90 27.51
N SER A 176 -21.06 -2.68 26.68
CA SER A 176 -21.61 -3.13 25.42
C SER A 176 -22.86 -3.99 25.60
N LYS A 177 -22.86 -4.93 26.55
CA LYS A 177 -24.05 -5.72 26.90
C LYS A 177 -25.20 -4.85 27.37
N ASP A 178 -24.94 -3.89 28.24
CA ASP A 178 -25.96 -3.05 28.87
C ASP A 178 -26.54 -2.01 27.87
N CYS A 179 -25.74 -1.49 26.96
CA CYS A 179 -26.09 -0.31 26.16
C CYS A 179 -26.13 -0.53 24.64
N ILE A 180 -25.46 -1.56 24.10
CA ILE A 180 -25.29 -1.71 22.63
C ILE A 180 -25.99 -2.95 22.09
N VAL A 181 -25.83 -4.13 22.71
CA VAL A 181 -26.13 -5.45 22.11
C VAL A 181 -27.55 -5.56 21.56
N ASP A 182 -28.56 -5.22 22.36
CA ASP A 182 -29.97 -5.32 21.96
C ASP A 182 -30.53 -4.05 21.33
N ARG A 183 -29.68 -3.04 21.20
CA ARG A 183 -30.08 -1.66 20.83
C ARG A 183 -29.29 -1.11 19.64
N GLY A 184 -28.37 -1.83 19.09
CA GLY A 184 -27.56 -1.38 17.94
C GLY A 184 -26.32 -2.22 17.65
N ARG A 185 -25.43 -1.66 16.84
CA ARG A 185 -24.12 -2.25 16.50
C ARG A 185 -23.06 -1.16 16.35
N LEU A 186 -21.85 -1.44 16.85
CA LEU A 186 -20.67 -0.64 16.63
C LEU A 186 -19.85 -1.29 15.52
N VAL A 187 -19.72 -0.63 14.39
CA VAL A 187 -19.00 -1.14 13.21
C VAL A 187 -17.71 -0.35 13.05
N VAL A 188 -16.59 -1.03 13.20
CA VAL A 188 -15.24 -0.44 13.15
C VAL A 188 -14.57 -0.85 11.84
N PHE A 189 -14.24 0.13 11.02
CA PHE A 189 -13.47 -0.04 9.79
C PHE A 189 -12.01 0.25 10.09
N VAL A 190 -11.14 -0.71 9.83
CA VAL A 190 -9.68 -0.58 9.98
C VAL A 190 -9.05 -0.65 8.59
N ASP A 191 -8.47 0.45 8.15
CA ASP A 191 -7.94 0.61 6.80
C ASP A 191 -6.44 0.93 6.79
N ASP A 192 -5.81 0.78 5.63
CA ASP A 192 -4.39 1.09 5.38
C ASP A 192 -3.40 0.37 6.33
N LEU A 193 -3.73 -0.85 6.78
CA LEU A 193 -2.82 -1.70 7.54
C LEU A 193 -1.57 -2.08 6.73
N ASP A 194 -1.73 -2.24 5.42
CA ASP A 194 -0.68 -2.59 4.46
C ASP A 194 0.32 -1.45 4.18
N ARG A 195 0.08 -0.26 4.72
CA ARG A 195 1.01 0.87 4.66
C ARG A 195 1.81 1.08 5.94
N CYS A 196 1.43 0.38 6.99
CA CYS A 196 2.17 0.40 8.25
C CYS A 196 3.43 -0.48 8.14
N LEU A 197 4.40 -0.21 9.01
CA LEU A 197 5.48 -1.18 9.22
C LEU A 197 4.87 -2.51 9.67
N PRO A 198 5.46 -3.65 9.26
CA PRO A 198 4.87 -4.97 9.48
C PRO A 198 4.53 -5.26 10.96
N ASP A 199 5.43 -4.93 11.88
CA ASP A 199 5.22 -5.07 13.33
C ASP A 199 4.06 -4.21 13.85
N ARG A 200 3.87 -3.02 13.28
CA ARG A 200 2.77 -2.12 13.63
C ARG A 200 1.42 -2.62 13.16
N ALA A 201 1.38 -3.20 11.99
CA ALA A 201 0.15 -3.81 11.48
C ALA A 201 -0.30 -4.97 12.37
N VAL A 202 0.65 -5.80 12.84
CA VAL A 202 0.36 -6.88 13.80
C VAL A 202 -0.12 -6.33 15.14
N GLU A 203 0.44 -5.22 15.64
CA GLU A 203 -0.01 -4.53 16.86
C GLU A 203 -1.50 -4.16 16.81
N VAL A 204 -1.98 -3.66 15.68
CA VAL A 204 -3.41 -3.36 15.46
C VAL A 204 -4.26 -4.63 15.52
N LEU A 205 -3.80 -5.69 14.88
CA LEU A 205 -4.50 -6.98 14.92
C LEU A 205 -4.58 -7.55 16.33
N GLU A 206 -3.52 -7.39 17.12
CA GLU A 206 -3.51 -7.76 18.54
C GLU A 206 -4.51 -6.91 19.36
N ALA A 207 -4.64 -5.62 19.04
CA ALA A 207 -5.65 -4.77 19.67
C ALA A 207 -7.07 -5.21 19.32
N VAL A 208 -7.33 -5.60 18.07
CA VAL A 208 -8.64 -6.13 17.64
C VAL A 208 -9.03 -7.36 18.46
N LYS A 209 -8.06 -8.21 18.86
CA LYS A 209 -8.34 -9.38 19.71
C LYS A 209 -9.04 -9.01 21.02
N LEU A 210 -8.79 -7.84 21.58
CA LEU A 210 -9.45 -7.39 22.83
C LEU A 210 -10.96 -7.27 22.66
N PHE A 211 -11.44 -7.12 21.43
CA PHE A 211 -12.85 -6.95 21.10
C PHE A 211 -13.51 -8.20 20.51
N LEU A 212 -12.73 -9.27 20.24
CA LEU A 212 -13.28 -10.49 19.59
C LEU A 212 -14.40 -11.16 20.38
N ASP A 213 -14.43 -10.96 21.70
CA ASP A 213 -15.47 -11.49 22.60
C ASP A 213 -16.48 -10.43 23.03
N VAL A 214 -16.37 -9.18 22.55
CA VAL A 214 -17.25 -8.08 22.96
C VAL A 214 -18.50 -8.09 22.09
N PRO A 215 -19.67 -8.45 22.61
CA PRO A 215 -20.88 -8.48 21.82
C PRO A 215 -21.27 -7.07 21.34
N GLY A 216 -21.97 -6.98 20.22
CA GLY A 216 -22.36 -5.70 19.61
C GLY A 216 -21.31 -5.05 18.72
N CYS A 217 -20.05 -5.53 18.74
CA CYS A 217 -18.97 -5.02 17.90
C CYS A 217 -18.81 -5.83 16.58
N VAL A 218 -18.55 -5.12 15.50
CA VAL A 218 -18.21 -5.69 14.19
C VAL A 218 -16.97 -4.97 13.65
N PHE A 219 -15.96 -5.72 13.25
CA PHE A 219 -14.74 -5.19 12.65
C PHE A 219 -14.66 -5.55 11.16
N LEU A 220 -14.35 -4.56 10.32
CA LEU A 220 -14.01 -4.77 8.91
C LEU A 220 -12.55 -4.33 8.72
N LEU A 221 -11.70 -5.28 8.37
CA LEU A 221 -10.26 -5.06 8.25
C LEU A 221 -9.86 -5.11 6.77
N GLY A 222 -9.32 -4.02 6.24
CA GLY A 222 -8.73 -3.97 4.90
C GLY A 222 -7.31 -4.54 4.93
N ILE A 223 -7.09 -5.72 4.35
CA ILE A 223 -5.85 -6.49 4.51
C ILE A 223 -5.24 -6.84 3.14
N ALA A 224 -3.95 -6.54 2.96
CA ALA A 224 -3.11 -7.20 1.98
C ALA A 224 -2.45 -8.40 2.66
N ARG A 225 -2.89 -9.63 2.31
CA ARG A 225 -2.52 -10.85 3.02
C ARG A 225 -1.01 -11.02 3.15
N GLU A 226 -0.29 -10.88 2.05
CA GLU A 226 1.16 -11.08 1.98
C GLU A 226 1.93 -10.15 2.94
N VAL A 227 1.54 -8.87 3.01
CA VAL A 227 2.18 -7.88 3.88
C VAL A 227 2.01 -8.24 5.36
N ILE A 228 0.82 -8.71 5.73
CA ILE A 228 0.53 -9.08 7.12
C ILE A 228 1.22 -10.39 7.50
N GLU A 229 1.18 -11.39 6.62
CA GLU A 229 1.86 -12.67 6.85
C GLU A 229 3.38 -12.48 7.01
N GLU A 230 3.98 -11.63 6.19
CA GLU A 230 5.39 -11.26 6.35
C GLU A 230 5.65 -10.52 7.66
N GLY A 231 4.75 -9.58 8.03
CA GLY A 231 4.83 -8.88 9.30
C GLY A 231 4.78 -9.82 10.51
N ILE A 232 3.97 -10.85 10.46
CA ILE A 232 3.88 -11.86 11.50
C ILE A 232 5.19 -12.66 11.58
N LYS A 233 5.75 -13.07 10.45
CA LYS A 233 7.04 -13.77 10.42
C LYS A 233 8.16 -12.93 11.04
N VAL A 234 8.27 -11.65 10.64
CA VAL A 234 9.28 -10.72 11.17
C VAL A 234 9.13 -10.53 12.68
N ARG A 235 7.89 -10.35 13.18
CA ARG A 235 7.63 -10.08 14.61
C ARG A 235 7.93 -11.28 15.51
N TYR A 236 7.71 -12.50 14.99
CA TYR A 236 7.85 -13.74 15.77
C TYR A 236 9.05 -14.59 15.36
N GLN A 237 10.00 -14.04 14.59
CA GLN A 237 11.19 -14.76 14.10
C GLN A 237 12.10 -15.30 15.22
N ASP A 238 12.10 -14.66 16.40
CA ASP A 238 12.93 -15.06 17.55
C ASP A 238 12.31 -16.21 18.37
N TYR A 239 11.11 -16.63 18.04
CA TYR A 239 10.47 -17.77 18.69
C TYR A 239 10.77 -19.04 17.91
N GLU A 240 11.19 -20.12 18.62
CA GLU A 240 11.52 -21.43 18.02
C GLU A 240 10.34 -22.07 17.24
N THR A 241 9.14 -21.59 17.42
CA THR A 241 7.94 -22.00 16.68
C THR A 241 7.73 -21.04 15.53
N THR A 242 7.89 -21.53 14.30
CA THR A 242 7.46 -20.83 13.08
C THR A 242 5.95 -20.63 13.11
N LEU A 243 5.53 -19.44 13.52
CA LEU A 243 4.11 -19.08 13.52
C LEU A 243 3.69 -18.84 12.06
N ASP A 244 2.81 -19.69 11.55
CA ASP A 244 2.23 -19.49 10.22
C ASP A 244 1.32 -18.26 10.24
N GLY A 245 1.66 -17.25 9.43
CA GLY A 245 0.90 -16.00 9.31
C GLY A 245 -0.54 -16.22 8.89
N ALA A 246 -0.81 -17.20 8.03
CA ALA A 246 -2.16 -17.55 7.61
C ALA A 246 -2.99 -18.10 8.79
N GLN A 247 -2.43 -19.03 9.57
CA GLN A 247 -3.08 -19.57 10.77
C GLN A 247 -3.32 -18.51 11.85
N TYR A 248 -2.43 -17.52 11.94
CA TYR A 248 -2.61 -16.40 12.86
C TYR A 248 -3.81 -15.53 12.45
N LEU A 249 -3.94 -15.22 11.15
CA LEU A 249 -5.08 -14.47 10.64
C LEU A 249 -6.41 -15.21 10.81
N GLU A 250 -6.45 -16.53 10.63
CA GLU A 250 -7.65 -17.35 10.85
C GLU A 250 -8.18 -17.27 12.29
N LYS A 251 -7.31 -17.02 13.28
CA LYS A 251 -7.75 -16.85 14.67
C LYS A 251 -8.41 -15.48 14.94
N ILE A 252 -8.18 -14.50 14.07
CA ILE A 252 -8.72 -13.14 14.23
C ILE A 252 -9.90 -12.92 13.29
N ILE A 253 -9.80 -13.41 12.07
CA ILE A 253 -10.77 -13.18 11.00
C ILE A 253 -11.74 -14.34 10.95
N GLN A 254 -13.00 -14.06 11.26
CA GLN A 254 -14.08 -15.06 11.21
C GLN A 254 -14.68 -15.22 9.83
N ILE A 255 -14.74 -14.13 9.05
CA ILE A 255 -15.23 -14.15 7.67
C ILE A 255 -14.15 -13.56 6.76
N PRO A 256 -13.43 -14.38 6.01
CA PRO A 256 -12.54 -13.91 4.96
C PRO A 256 -13.34 -13.57 3.69
N PHE A 257 -13.25 -12.35 3.23
CA PHE A 257 -13.83 -11.88 1.98
C PHE A 257 -12.73 -11.41 1.04
N SER A 258 -12.48 -12.16 -0.02
CA SER A 258 -11.53 -11.77 -1.06
C SER A 258 -12.24 -10.94 -2.12
N LEU A 259 -11.68 -9.78 -2.46
CA LEU A 259 -12.17 -8.98 -3.57
C LEU A 259 -12.02 -9.78 -4.88
N PRO A 260 -13.10 -9.95 -5.65
CA PRO A 260 -12.99 -10.63 -6.93
C PRO A 260 -12.07 -9.85 -7.88
N PRO A 261 -11.34 -10.53 -8.78
CA PRO A 261 -10.63 -9.87 -9.84
C PRO A 261 -11.61 -9.10 -10.72
N ILE A 262 -11.19 -7.93 -11.20
CA ILE A 262 -11.99 -7.16 -12.16
C ILE A 262 -11.94 -7.90 -13.49
N ALA A 263 -13.10 -8.19 -14.07
CA ALA A 263 -13.17 -8.81 -15.38
C ALA A 263 -12.62 -7.86 -16.46
N PRO A 264 -11.94 -8.35 -17.50
CA PRO A 264 -11.38 -7.51 -18.57
C PRO A 264 -12.42 -6.58 -19.20
N GLU A 265 -13.65 -7.05 -19.37
CA GLU A 265 -14.76 -6.26 -19.93
C GLU A 265 -15.13 -5.08 -19.01
N ALA A 266 -14.99 -5.24 -17.71
CA ALA A 266 -15.23 -4.18 -16.74
C ALA A 266 -14.12 -3.13 -16.74
N VAL A 267 -12.91 -3.43 -17.22
CA VAL A 267 -11.83 -2.45 -17.38
C VAL A 267 -12.22 -1.39 -18.39
N GLN A 268 -12.77 -1.78 -19.53
CA GLN A 268 -13.23 -0.84 -20.55
C GLN A 268 -14.32 0.10 -20.02
N ALA A 269 -15.34 -0.45 -19.37
CA ALA A 269 -16.41 0.34 -18.75
C ALA A 269 -15.86 1.30 -17.68
N TYR A 270 -14.89 0.84 -16.89
CA TYR A 270 -14.23 1.67 -15.88
C TYR A 270 -13.38 2.80 -16.49
N VAL A 271 -12.67 2.53 -17.60
CA VAL A 271 -11.92 3.57 -18.34
C VAL A 271 -12.89 4.64 -18.85
N GLN A 272 -14.02 4.26 -19.44
CA GLN A 272 -15.05 5.18 -19.91
C GLN A 272 -15.65 6.02 -18.76
N GLU A 273 -15.99 5.39 -17.63
CA GLU A 273 -16.52 6.10 -16.45
C GLU A 273 -15.51 7.13 -15.92
N VAL A 274 -14.24 6.73 -15.81
CA VAL A 274 -13.18 7.57 -15.25
C VAL A 274 -12.81 8.73 -16.17
N THR A 275 -12.85 8.55 -17.49
CA THR A 275 -12.48 9.59 -18.46
C THR A 275 -13.59 10.58 -18.77
N GLY A 276 -14.85 10.26 -18.48
CA GLY A 276 -16.04 11.12 -18.53
C GLY A 276 -16.26 11.95 -19.82
N ALA A 277 -15.32 12.81 -20.15
CA ALA A 277 -15.37 13.70 -21.34
C ALA A 277 -14.83 13.06 -22.61
N GLY A 278 -14.45 11.78 -22.56
CA GLY A 278 -13.83 11.06 -23.67
C GLY A 278 -12.31 11.20 -23.74
N LEU A 279 -11.69 10.22 -24.34
CA LEU A 279 -10.26 10.22 -24.66
C LEU A 279 -10.04 11.01 -25.97
N PRO A 280 -8.82 11.52 -26.24
CA PRO A 280 -8.50 12.26 -27.46
C PRO A 280 -8.80 11.49 -28.76
N ASP A 281 -8.72 10.17 -28.69
CA ASP A 281 -9.04 9.24 -29.76
C ASP A 281 -9.82 8.05 -29.16
N PRO A 282 -11.01 7.69 -29.69
CA PRO A 282 -11.81 6.58 -29.17
C PRO A 282 -11.07 5.23 -29.12
N ARG A 283 -10.12 4.99 -30.03
CA ARG A 283 -9.32 3.77 -30.08
C ARG A 283 -8.43 3.59 -28.83
N CYS A 284 -8.11 4.68 -28.13
CA CYS A 284 -7.39 4.61 -26.88
C CYS A 284 -8.14 3.80 -25.81
N GLU A 285 -9.48 3.75 -25.85
CA GLU A 285 -10.27 2.92 -24.92
C GLU A 285 -9.89 1.44 -25.05
N THR A 286 -9.83 0.95 -26.29
CA THR A 286 -9.42 -0.44 -26.58
C THR A 286 -7.97 -0.69 -26.17
N VAL A 287 -7.06 0.25 -26.46
CA VAL A 287 -5.65 0.15 -26.07
C VAL A 287 -5.51 0.03 -24.54
N PHE A 288 -6.23 0.85 -23.78
CA PHE A 288 -6.22 0.78 -22.33
C PHE A 288 -6.91 -0.47 -21.80
N ALA A 289 -8.03 -0.89 -22.39
CA ALA A 289 -8.73 -2.10 -21.97
C ALA A 289 -7.88 -3.37 -22.13
N VAL A 290 -7.08 -3.44 -23.20
CA VAL A 290 -6.22 -4.59 -23.50
C VAL A 290 -4.88 -4.52 -22.75
N GLY A 291 -4.30 -3.32 -22.63
CA GLY A 291 -2.94 -3.17 -22.12
C GLY A 291 -2.81 -2.92 -20.62
N LEU A 292 -3.92 -2.69 -19.89
CA LEU A 292 -3.89 -2.40 -18.48
C LEU A 292 -4.22 -3.62 -17.62
N ASP A 293 -3.42 -3.82 -16.57
CA ASP A 293 -3.78 -4.71 -15.48
C ASP A 293 -5.11 -4.23 -14.83
N PRO A 294 -6.04 -5.13 -14.48
CA PRO A 294 -7.32 -4.79 -13.87
C PRO A 294 -7.19 -4.28 -12.42
N ASN A 295 -6.44 -3.20 -12.25
CA ASN A 295 -6.20 -2.51 -10.98
C ASN A 295 -6.65 -1.05 -11.08
N PRO A 296 -7.76 -0.64 -10.42
CA PRO A 296 -8.32 0.72 -10.54
C PRO A 296 -7.32 1.85 -10.29
N ARG A 297 -6.42 1.69 -9.33
CA ARG A 297 -5.40 2.70 -9.01
C ARG A 297 -4.36 2.82 -10.11
N ARG A 298 -3.89 1.68 -10.65
CA ARG A 298 -2.95 1.67 -11.77
C ARG A 298 -3.59 2.25 -13.02
N ILE A 299 -4.84 1.87 -13.32
CA ILE A 299 -5.61 2.43 -14.44
C ILE A 299 -5.69 3.95 -14.34
N LYS A 300 -6.17 4.49 -13.21
CA LYS A 300 -6.25 5.96 -13.00
C LYS A 300 -4.89 6.64 -13.15
N ARG A 301 -3.83 6.07 -12.58
CA ARG A 301 -2.48 6.62 -12.69
C ARG A 301 -2.02 6.68 -14.15
N THR A 302 -2.18 5.59 -14.88
CA THR A 302 -1.76 5.51 -16.29
C THR A 302 -2.55 6.47 -17.16
N LEU A 303 -3.87 6.57 -16.97
CA LEU A 303 -4.73 7.54 -17.65
C LEU A 303 -4.33 9.00 -17.35
N ASN A 304 -4.04 9.33 -16.09
CA ASN A 304 -3.58 10.67 -15.73
C ASN A 304 -2.23 11.02 -16.38
N ILE A 305 -1.28 10.07 -16.41
CA ILE A 305 0.01 10.25 -17.10
C ILE A 305 -0.22 10.47 -18.59
N PHE A 306 -1.04 9.64 -19.23
CA PHE A 306 -1.37 9.77 -20.64
C PHE A 306 -2.00 11.13 -20.96
N LEU A 307 -3.03 11.54 -20.20
CA LEU A 307 -3.72 12.82 -20.42
C LEU A 307 -2.79 14.03 -20.20
N LEU A 308 -1.90 13.94 -19.22
CA LEU A 308 -0.88 14.98 -18.99
C LEU A 308 0.06 15.09 -20.18
N LEU A 309 0.65 13.96 -20.61
CA LEU A 309 1.58 13.93 -21.73
C LEU A 309 0.94 14.35 -23.04
N TRP A 310 -0.32 13.93 -23.27
CA TRP A 310 -1.07 14.37 -24.44
C TRP A 310 -1.24 15.90 -24.46
N ARG A 311 -1.63 16.50 -23.33
CA ARG A 311 -1.75 17.97 -23.24
C ARG A 311 -0.42 18.67 -23.43
N LEU A 312 0.66 18.13 -22.90
CA LEU A 312 2.02 18.68 -23.12
C LEU A 312 2.40 18.63 -24.59
N ALA A 313 2.14 17.50 -25.28
CA ALA A 313 2.40 17.38 -26.70
C ALA A 313 1.57 18.36 -27.54
N GLN A 314 0.27 18.55 -27.22
CA GLN A 314 -0.60 19.48 -27.91
C GLN A 314 -0.22 20.95 -27.73
N ASN A 315 0.43 21.31 -26.65
CA ASN A 315 0.90 22.68 -26.36
C ASN A 315 2.28 23.00 -26.93
N ARG A 316 2.94 22.02 -27.55
CA ARG A 316 4.25 22.19 -28.19
C ARG A 316 4.08 22.07 -29.71
N ASP A 317 4.45 23.12 -30.45
CA ASP A 317 4.26 23.16 -31.91
C ASP A 317 5.06 22.08 -32.66
N ASP A 318 6.23 21.69 -32.12
CA ASP A 318 7.09 20.62 -32.68
C ASP A 318 6.51 19.21 -32.42
N LEU A 319 5.66 18.99 -31.43
CA LEU A 319 5.11 17.70 -31.05
C LEU A 319 3.65 17.50 -31.43
N ARG A 320 2.88 18.58 -31.61
CA ARG A 320 1.43 18.55 -31.85
C ARG A 320 1.02 17.60 -32.97
N ASP A 321 1.70 17.67 -34.08
CA ASP A 321 1.39 16.85 -35.25
C ASP A 321 2.15 15.52 -35.27
N ALA A 322 3.31 15.46 -34.64
CA ALA A 322 4.16 14.27 -34.57
C ALA A 322 3.61 13.21 -33.61
N ILE A 323 3.04 13.63 -32.45
CA ILE A 323 2.52 12.71 -31.43
C ILE A 323 1.06 12.36 -31.71
N LYS A 324 0.78 11.08 -31.93
CA LYS A 324 -0.58 10.54 -32.09
C LYS A 324 -1.05 9.88 -30.79
N ALA A 325 -2.33 10.08 -30.45
CA ALA A 325 -2.89 9.67 -29.16
C ALA A 325 -2.76 8.16 -28.92
N VAL A 326 -3.06 7.34 -29.92
CA VAL A 326 -3.04 5.88 -29.81
C VAL A 326 -1.63 5.35 -29.54
N ARG A 327 -0.63 5.83 -30.28
CA ARG A 327 0.77 5.49 -30.05
C ARG A 327 1.26 5.93 -28.67
N LEU A 328 0.88 7.15 -28.26
CA LEU A 328 1.23 7.65 -26.94
C LEU A 328 0.63 6.76 -25.83
N ALA A 329 -0.62 6.33 -25.97
CA ALA A 329 -1.25 5.41 -25.04
C ALA A 329 -0.47 4.08 -24.92
N LYS A 330 -0.08 3.48 -26.06
CA LYS A 330 0.74 2.26 -26.08
C LYS A 330 2.10 2.47 -25.38
N ILE A 331 2.81 3.56 -25.66
CA ILE A 331 4.13 3.85 -25.03
C ILE A 331 3.98 4.08 -23.53
N VAL A 332 2.95 4.81 -23.08
CA VAL A 332 2.70 5.03 -21.64
C VAL A 332 2.44 3.70 -20.93
N ILE A 333 1.68 2.79 -21.55
CA ILE A 333 1.47 1.46 -21.00
C ILE A 333 2.77 0.67 -20.94
N ILE A 334 3.57 0.69 -22.03
CA ILE A 334 4.89 0.02 -22.04
C ILE A 334 5.77 0.56 -20.91
N GLN A 335 5.84 1.87 -20.73
CA GLN A 335 6.62 2.48 -19.65
C GLN A 335 6.18 2.00 -18.25
N GLN A 336 4.87 1.90 -18.00
CA GLN A 336 4.34 1.57 -16.68
C GLN A 336 4.34 0.07 -16.36
N TYR A 337 4.20 -0.79 -17.37
CA TYR A 337 3.99 -2.24 -17.19
C TYR A 337 5.11 -3.11 -17.75
N HIS A 338 5.95 -2.56 -18.62
CA HIS A 338 7.07 -3.25 -19.24
C HIS A 338 8.37 -2.42 -19.15
N PRO A 339 8.84 -2.04 -17.94
CA PRO A 339 9.97 -1.12 -17.78
C PRO A 339 11.24 -1.62 -18.46
N ARG A 340 11.54 -2.93 -18.42
CA ARG A 340 12.70 -3.50 -19.13
C ARG A 340 12.64 -3.31 -20.65
N LEU A 341 11.44 -3.38 -21.25
CA LEU A 341 11.26 -3.04 -22.67
C LEU A 341 11.46 -1.56 -22.89
N PHE A 342 10.88 -0.72 -22.02
CA PHE A 342 11.00 0.73 -22.14
C PHE A 342 12.47 1.18 -22.05
N ASP A 343 13.28 0.59 -21.18
CA ASP A 343 14.72 0.85 -21.07
C ASP A 343 15.45 0.46 -22.36
N LEU A 344 15.11 -0.70 -22.95
CA LEU A 344 15.65 -1.15 -24.22
C LEU A 344 15.29 -0.17 -25.37
N LEU A 345 14.08 0.41 -25.36
CA LEU A 345 13.69 1.42 -26.35
C LEU A 345 14.52 2.71 -26.26
N ALA A 346 15.06 3.01 -25.09
CA ALA A 346 15.96 4.13 -24.90
C ALA A 346 17.34 3.90 -25.53
N GLU A 347 17.80 2.64 -25.58
CA GLU A 347 19.01 2.24 -26.26
C GLU A 347 18.82 2.18 -27.78
N GLY A 348 17.66 1.65 -28.23
CA GLY A 348 17.35 1.47 -29.63
C GLY A 348 15.86 1.48 -29.95
N ALA A 349 15.37 2.58 -30.48
CA ALA A 349 13.94 2.74 -30.84
C ALA A 349 13.43 1.73 -31.89
N HIS A 350 14.34 1.12 -32.69
CA HIS A 350 13.99 0.10 -33.68
C HIS A 350 13.43 -1.18 -33.03
N TYR A 351 13.79 -1.47 -31.76
CA TYR A 351 13.31 -2.66 -31.07
C TYR A 351 11.77 -2.73 -30.99
N LEU A 352 11.09 -1.59 -30.84
CA LEU A 352 9.62 -1.56 -30.82
C LEU A 352 9.02 -1.90 -32.18
N ILE A 353 9.62 -1.36 -33.24
CA ILE A 353 9.21 -1.58 -34.62
C ILE A 353 9.36 -3.07 -34.97
N ASP A 354 10.50 -3.65 -34.64
CA ASP A 354 10.80 -5.06 -34.91
C ASP A 354 9.89 -5.99 -34.10
N LEU A 355 9.61 -5.62 -32.84
CA LEU A 355 8.73 -6.39 -31.97
C LEU A 355 7.28 -6.38 -32.48
N GLU A 356 6.75 -5.22 -32.87
CA GLU A 356 5.40 -5.13 -33.43
C GLU A 356 5.27 -5.90 -34.74
N ARG A 357 6.27 -5.83 -35.64
CA ARG A 357 6.30 -6.62 -36.87
C ARG A 357 6.23 -8.12 -36.59
N ARG A 358 7.09 -8.61 -35.71
CA ARG A 358 7.11 -10.03 -35.34
C ARG A 358 5.79 -10.49 -34.73
N PHE A 359 5.15 -9.68 -33.90
CA PHE A 359 3.85 -10.03 -33.32
C PHE A 359 2.76 -10.09 -34.40
N ARG A 360 2.76 -9.21 -35.39
CA ARG A 360 1.82 -9.26 -36.51
C ARG A 360 2.05 -10.49 -37.40
N GLU A 361 3.28 -10.81 -37.71
CA GLU A 361 3.64 -12.03 -38.47
C GLU A 361 3.16 -13.29 -37.72
N MET A 362 3.33 -13.33 -36.39
CA MET A 362 2.83 -14.44 -35.57
C MET A 362 1.29 -14.54 -35.58
N GLU A 363 0.60 -13.41 -35.59
CA GLU A 363 -0.87 -13.36 -35.64
C GLU A 363 -1.41 -13.84 -37.00
N GLU A 364 -0.79 -13.39 -38.10
CA GLU A 364 -1.10 -13.83 -39.47
C GLU A 364 -0.90 -15.34 -39.65
N GLN A 365 0.23 -15.88 -39.20
CA GLN A 365 0.50 -17.33 -39.21
C GLN A 365 -0.51 -18.14 -38.41
N ARG A 366 -1.00 -17.58 -37.29
CA ARG A 366 -2.03 -18.21 -36.47
C ARG A 366 -3.38 -18.25 -37.17
N LEU A 367 -3.75 -17.19 -37.87
CA LEU A 367 -4.99 -17.09 -38.64
C LEU A 367 -4.98 -17.99 -39.89
N GLU A 368 -3.84 -18.19 -40.53
CA GLU A 368 -3.67 -19.07 -41.67
C GLU A 368 -3.62 -20.56 -41.30
N GLY A 369 -3.69 -20.91 -40.02
CA GLY A 369 -3.72 -22.31 -39.53
C GLY A 369 -2.40 -23.07 -39.67
N THR A 370 -1.30 -22.38 -40.05
CA THR A 370 0.03 -22.94 -40.21
C THR A 370 0.90 -22.90 -38.95
N GLY A 371 0.43 -22.18 -37.91
CA GLY A 371 1.11 -22.06 -36.61
C GLY A 371 0.84 -23.28 -35.75
N ARG A 372 1.89 -24.06 -35.41
CA ARG A 372 1.86 -25.00 -34.30
C ARG A 372 1.39 -24.24 -33.05
N GLU A 373 0.41 -24.81 -32.33
CA GLU A 373 0.03 -24.35 -31.00
C GLU A 373 1.29 -24.17 -30.13
N ALA A 374 1.82 -22.97 -30.11
CA ALA A 374 2.71 -22.54 -29.07
C ALA A 374 1.83 -22.45 -27.82
N GLY A 375 1.92 -23.49 -26.98
CA GLY A 375 1.11 -23.66 -25.78
C GLY A 375 1.03 -22.36 -25.01
N MET A 376 -0.11 -22.13 -24.36
CA MET A 376 -0.28 -21.14 -23.31
C MET A 376 0.82 -21.37 -22.27
N ALA A 377 1.99 -20.77 -22.51
CA ALA A 377 3.03 -20.68 -21.49
C ALA A 377 2.42 -19.83 -20.38
N ARG A 378 2.25 -20.41 -19.21
CA ARG A 378 2.09 -19.70 -17.96
C ARG A 378 3.16 -18.63 -17.94
N GLU A 379 2.80 -17.45 -17.43
CA GLU A 379 3.74 -16.38 -17.08
C GLU A 379 4.75 -16.95 -16.07
N ASP A 380 5.78 -17.60 -16.60
CA ASP A 380 6.89 -18.10 -15.80
C ASP A 380 7.91 -16.95 -15.79
N GLU A 381 8.10 -16.34 -14.64
CA GLU A 381 9.13 -15.34 -14.37
C GLU A 381 10.54 -15.95 -14.38
N GLY A 382 10.78 -16.95 -15.21
CA GLY A 382 12.10 -17.53 -15.42
C GLY A 382 13.08 -16.49 -15.97
N GLU A 383 14.28 -16.44 -15.43
CA GLU A 383 15.37 -15.59 -15.93
C GLU A 383 15.57 -15.84 -17.44
N PRO A 384 15.62 -14.74 -18.26
CA PRO A 384 15.76 -14.88 -19.70
C PRO A 384 17.11 -15.51 -20.05
N ASP A 385 17.08 -16.49 -20.93
CA ASP A 385 18.29 -17.06 -21.54
C ASP A 385 19.08 -15.95 -22.27
N VAL A 386 20.22 -15.57 -21.74
CA VAL A 386 21.04 -14.43 -22.19
C VAL A 386 21.63 -14.67 -23.59
N SER A 387 21.53 -15.88 -24.14
CA SER A 387 22.00 -16.24 -25.50
C SER A 387 21.01 -15.91 -26.60
N ALA A 388 19.74 -15.67 -26.29
CA ALA A 388 18.68 -15.27 -27.24
C ALA A 388 18.64 -13.74 -27.32
N GLY A 389 18.70 -13.15 -28.51
CA GLY A 389 18.74 -11.70 -28.72
C GLY A 389 17.69 -10.90 -27.89
N PRO A 390 17.90 -9.58 -27.67
CA PRO A 390 17.22 -8.78 -26.64
C PRO A 390 15.69 -8.79 -26.73
N LEU A 391 15.09 -9.12 -27.87
CA LEU A 391 13.64 -9.19 -28.06
C LEU A 391 13.02 -10.54 -27.69
N GLN A 392 13.83 -11.61 -27.56
CA GLN A 392 13.30 -12.95 -27.33
C GLN A 392 12.52 -13.05 -26.01
N ALA A 393 12.98 -12.35 -24.99
CA ALA A 393 12.34 -12.30 -23.67
C ALA A 393 10.92 -11.68 -23.69
N PHE A 394 10.57 -10.98 -24.75
CA PHE A 394 9.27 -10.31 -24.87
C PHE A 394 8.29 -11.04 -25.79
N LEU A 395 8.75 -11.96 -26.63
CA LEU A 395 7.89 -12.64 -27.62
C LEU A 395 6.83 -13.55 -26.97
N GLY A 396 7.11 -14.09 -25.78
CA GLY A 396 6.16 -14.91 -25.01
C GLY A 396 5.10 -14.11 -24.26
N ARG A 397 5.19 -12.80 -24.17
CA ARG A 397 4.29 -11.96 -23.37
C ARG A 397 2.97 -11.67 -24.10
N GLY A 398 1.93 -12.41 -23.76
CA GLY A 398 0.61 -12.33 -24.40
C GLY A 398 -0.03 -10.95 -24.32
N LEU A 399 0.02 -10.27 -23.15
CA LEU A 399 -0.52 -8.92 -22.97
C LEU A 399 0.20 -7.88 -23.83
N LEU A 400 1.54 -7.96 -23.92
CA LEU A 400 2.32 -7.05 -24.74
C LEU A 400 2.01 -7.25 -26.23
N ARG A 401 1.87 -8.50 -26.66
CA ARG A 401 1.43 -8.82 -28.03
C ARG A 401 0.05 -8.22 -28.29
N ALA A 402 -0.92 -8.50 -27.42
CA ALA A 402 -2.27 -7.96 -27.56
C ALA A 402 -2.29 -6.42 -27.58
N LEU A 403 -1.47 -5.74 -26.76
CA LEU A 403 -1.31 -4.29 -26.77
C LEU A 403 -0.79 -3.74 -28.11
N LEU A 404 0.22 -4.37 -28.69
CA LEU A 404 0.81 -3.89 -29.94
C LEU A 404 -0.03 -4.23 -31.18
N THR A 405 -0.82 -5.32 -31.13
CA THR A 405 -1.67 -5.76 -32.25
C THR A 405 -3.15 -5.39 -32.11
N CYS A 406 -3.58 -4.70 -31.04
CA CYS A 406 -4.99 -4.35 -30.82
C CYS A 406 -5.56 -3.34 -31.84
N THR A 407 -4.72 -2.72 -32.65
CA THR A 407 -5.09 -1.82 -33.75
C THR A 407 -4.81 -2.48 -35.09
N GLY A 408 -5.67 -2.23 -36.09
CA GLY A 408 -5.53 -2.82 -37.42
C GLY A 408 -4.22 -2.42 -38.10
N PRO A 409 -3.68 -3.26 -39.00
CA PRO A 409 -2.48 -2.94 -39.78
C PRO A 409 -2.67 -1.70 -40.68
N GLU A 410 -3.90 -1.43 -41.14
CA GLU A 410 -4.28 -0.29 -41.97
C GLU A 410 -4.36 1.05 -41.24
N GLU A 411 -3.99 1.08 -39.94
CA GLU A 411 -4.05 2.28 -39.10
C GLU A 411 -2.65 2.86 -38.83
N PRO A 412 -2.05 3.62 -39.77
CA PRO A 412 -0.66 4.05 -39.71
C PRO A 412 -0.37 5.01 -38.56
N ASP A 413 -1.38 5.71 -38.04
CA ASP A 413 -1.26 6.62 -36.87
C ASP A 413 -1.36 5.89 -35.51
N ALA A 414 -1.67 4.59 -35.51
CA ALA A 414 -1.80 3.76 -34.33
C ALA A 414 -0.66 2.73 -34.15
N ASN A 415 0.10 2.48 -35.19
CA ASN A 415 1.14 1.45 -35.28
C ASN A 415 2.54 2.04 -35.32
N PHE A 416 3.55 1.29 -34.92
CA PHE A 416 4.96 1.68 -34.96
C PHE A 416 5.71 1.01 -36.10
N ALA A 417 5.18 -0.09 -36.65
CA ALA A 417 5.84 -0.89 -37.68
C ALA A 417 6.28 -0.10 -38.92
N ASP A 418 5.51 0.96 -39.27
CA ASP A 418 5.77 1.83 -40.40
C ASP A 418 6.44 3.15 -40.04
N LEU A 419 6.76 3.34 -38.76
CA LEU A 419 7.37 4.56 -38.28
C LEU A 419 8.90 4.47 -38.37
N ALA A 420 9.55 5.58 -38.72
CA ALA A 420 10.99 5.65 -38.62
C ALA A 420 11.44 5.62 -37.16
N PRO A 421 12.62 5.03 -36.84
CA PRO A 421 13.12 4.99 -35.45
C PRO A 421 13.20 6.36 -34.76
N ALA A 422 13.45 7.44 -35.53
CA ALA A 422 13.43 8.81 -35.01
C ALA A 422 12.05 9.19 -34.42
N GLY A 423 10.96 8.82 -35.11
CA GLY A 423 9.61 9.08 -34.63
C GLY A 423 9.27 8.32 -33.35
N VAL A 424 9.75 7.09 -33.19
CA VAL A 424 9.57 6.34 -31.93
C VAL A 424 10.33 7.01 -30.78
N ARG A 425 11.54 7.56 -31.04
CA ARG A 425 12.32 8.29 -30.02
C ARG A 425 11.59 9.50 -29.46
N GLU A 426 10.78 10.20 -30.26
CA GLU A 426 9.99 11.34 -29.79
C GLU A 426 8.99 10.93 -28.69
N TYR A 427 8.31 9.77 -28.85
CA TYR A 427 7.42 9.23 -27.83
C TYR A 427 8.19 8.81 -26.57
N VAL A 428 9.31 8.10 -26.73
CA VAL A 428 10.15 7.65 -25.60
C VAL A 428 10.70 8.87 -24.84
N TYR A 429 11.18 9.89 -25.55
CA TYR A 429 11.68 11.12 -24.93
C TYR A 429 10.59 11.86 -24.18
N LEU A 430 9.40 12.04 -24.77
CA LEU A 430 8.26 12.70 -24.12
C LEU A 430 7.85 11.99 -22.83
N THR A 431 7.85 10.66 -22.81
CA THR A 431 7.47 9.88 -21.64
C THR A 431 8.57 9.81 -20.60
N ARG A 432 9.85 9.87 -20.98
CA ARG A 432 11.00 9.82 -20.06
C ARG A 432 11.14 11.05 -19.20
N SER A 433 10.84 12.23 -19.74
CA SER A 433 10.96 13.51 -19.04
C SER A 433 10.05 13.65 -17.81
N THR A 434 9.12 12.71 -17.60
CA THR A 434 8.20 12.71 -16.44
C THR A 434 8.61 11.81 -15.28
N VAL A 435 9.68 11.00 -15.39
CA VAL A 435 9.92 9.93 -14.39
C VAL A 435 11.31 9.93 -13.75
N GLU A 436 12.40 10.33 -14.43
CA GLU A 436 13.74 10.36 -13.80
C GLU A 436 14.72 11.23 -14.58
N GLU A 437 15.49 12.05 -13.88
CA GLU A 437 16.79 12.51 -14.35
C GLU A 437 17.75 11.31 -14.29
N PRO A 438 18.45 10.93 -15.37
CA PRO A 438 19.52 9.94 -15.28
C PRO A 438 20.62 10.50 -14.37
N ALA A 439 21.12 9.67 -13.44
CA ALA A 439 22.30 9.99 -12.66
C ALA A 439 23.40 10.49 -13.61
N ALA A 440 23.79 11.73 -13.42
CA ALA A 440 24.85 12.35 -14.21
C ALA A 440 26.13 11.54 -14.06
N THR A 441 26.62 10.99 -15.16
CA THR A 441 28.04 10.65 -15.30
C THR A 441 28.81 11.95 -15.04
N GLU A 442 29.76 11.88 -14.09
CA GLU A 442 30.65 12.98 -13.75
C GLU A 442 31.46 13.39 -14.99
N GLU A 443 30.96 14.37 -15.73
CA GLU A 443 31.74 15.23 -16.62
C GLU A 443 31.75 16.64 -16.00
N GLU A 444 32.93 17.25 -15.96
CA GLU A 444 33.25 18.52 -15.34
C GLU A 444 32.24 19.66 -15.63
N PRO A 445 31.88 20.50 -14.65
CA PRO A 445 30.81 21.47 -14.80
C PRO A 445 31.21 22.64 -15.67
N ALA A 446 30.58 22.78 -16.84
CA ALA A 446 30.50 24.07 -17.52
C ALA A 446 29.67 25.08 -16.69
N PRO A 447 29.95 26.37 -16.73
CA PRO A 447 29.36 27.36 -15.83
C PRO A 447 27.84 27.45 -16.00
N ARG A 448 27.12 27.18 -14.91
CA ARG A 448 25.66 27.21 -14.82
C ARG A 448 25.13 28.59 -15.15
N ARG A 449 24.41 28.74 -16.26
CA ARG A 449 23.41 29.81 -16.43
C ARG A 449 22.21 29.45 -15.55
N ALA A 450 21.77 30.37 -14.73
CA ALA A 450 20.59 30.24 -13.90
C ALA A 450 19.40 29.87 -14.79
N PHE A 451 18.86 28.66 -14.62
CA PHE A 451 17.63 28.20 -15.25
C PHE A 451 16.48 28.74 -14.41
N GLU A 452 15.82 29.79 -14.88
CA GLU A 452 14.49 30.15 -14.36
C GLU A 452 13.48 29.20 -15.00
N PRO A 453 12.78 28.36 -14.22
CA PRO A 453 11.70 27.53 -14.76
C PRO A 453 10.57 28.46 -15.21
N GLN A 454 10.29 28.51 -16.52
CA GLN A 454 9.05 29.11 -17.00
C GLN A 454 7.90 28.27 -16.49
N MET A 455 7.18 28.78 -15.53
CA MET A 455 5.94 28.18 -15.03
C MET A 455 4.91 28.17 -16.16
N VAL A 456 4.69 27.03 -16.76
CA VAL A 456 3.60 26.82 -17.72
C VAL A 456 2.32 26.81 -16.91
N ARG A 457 1.44 27.77 -17.14
CA ARG A 457 0.09 27.81 -16.56
C ARG A 457 -0.70 26.66 -17.15
N VAL A 458 -0.86 25.58 -16.38
CA VAL A 458 -1.76 24.46 -16.77
C VAL A 458 -3.19 24.98 -16.56
N PRO A 459 -4.02 25.07 -17.61
CA PRO A 459 -5.43 25.44 -17.46
C PRO A 459 -6.10 24.43 -16.52
N ALA A 460 -7.01 24.94 -15.66
CA ALA A 460 -7.78 24.10 -14.74
C ALA A 460 -8.47 22.98 -15.53
N GLY A 461 -7.99 21.77 -15.35
CA GLY A 461 -8.54 20.56 -15.91
C GLY A 461 -8.83 19.59 -14.78
N THR A 462 -9.86 18.79 -14.93
CA THR A 462 -10.25 17.77 -13.96
C THR A 462 -9.18 16.69 -13.94
N PHE A 463 -8.42 16.60 -12.85
CA PHE A 463 -7.59 15.42 -12.57
C PHE A 463 -8.47 14.37 -11.90
N LEU A 464 -8.29 13.12 -12.32
CA LEU A 464 -8.98 11.98 -11.72
C LEU A 464 -8.31 11.69 -10.34
N MET A 465 -8.98 12.04 -9.25
CA MET A 465 -8.53 11.70 -7.89
C MET A 465 -9.10 10.35 -7.44
#